data_1e4c6df3bca9f93f67762e5c796ccace
#
_entry.id   1e4c6df3bca9f93f67762e5c796ccace
#
_cell.length_a   1.000
_cell.length_b   1.000
_cell.length_c   1.000
_cell.angle_alpha   90.00
_cell.angle_beta   90.00
_cell.angle_gamma   90.00
#
_symmetry.space_group_name_H-M   'P 1'
#
loop_
_entity.id
_entity.type
_entity.pdbx_description
1 polymer ?
#
loop_
_entity_poly.entity_id
_entity_poly.type
_entity_poly.pdbx_seq_one_letter_code
_entity_poly.pdbx_strand_id
1 'polypeptide(L)'
;MEKRIGTIIIGIENRESAPSVNAIISKHSDIIIGRLGLPRTEGMSLINLVVEGTTDEIGSLTGQLGKLDGIEVKSAVLKRDSSLRSE
;
A
#
# COMPACT_ATOMS: atom_id res chain seq x y z
N MET A 1 -11.82 6.87 15.51
CA MET A 1 -10.42 6.84 15.10
C MET A 1 -10.20 7.75 13.91
N GLU A 2 -9.13 8.47 13.96
CA GLU A 2 -8.80 9.41 12.89
C GLU A 2 -8.28 8.69 11.69
N LYS A 3 -8.70 9.12 10.52
CA LYS A 3 -8.20 8.59 9.27
C LYS A 3 -7.10 9.49 8.73
N ARG A 4 -6.10 8.87 8.15
CA ARG A 4 -4.99 9.57 7.54
C ARG A 4 -4.86 9.14 6.10
N ILE A 5 -4.26 10.00 5.31
CA ILE A 5 -3.99 9.70 3.92
C ILE A 5 -2.50 9.40 3.77
N GLY A 6 -2.20 8.33 3.08
CA GLY A 6 -0.82 7.95 2.86
C GLY A 6 -0.64 7.31 1.51
N THR A 7 0.61 7.03 1.20
CA THR A 7 0.97 6.32 -0.01
C THR A 7 1.85 5.13 0.34
N ILE A 8 1.71 4.06 -0.41
CA ILE A 8 2.48 2.84 -0.19
C ILE A 8 3.09 2.45 -1.53
N ILE A 9 4.42 2.30 -1.54
CA ILE A 9 5.13 1.84 -2.73
C ILE A 9 5.52 0.39 -2.49
N ILE A 10 5.17 -0.47 -3.44
CA ILE A 10 5.43 -1.89 -3.36
C ILE A 10 6.31 -2.28 -4.54
N GLY A 11 7.51 -2.77 -4.25
CA GLY A 11 8.39 -3.31 -5.27
C GLY A 11 8.31 -4.82 -5.24
N ILE A 12 8.01 -5.43 -6.38
CA ILE A 12 7.85 -6.87 -6.49
C ILE A 12 8.98 -7.40 -7.35
N GLU A 13 9.96 -8.04 -6.70
CA GLU A 13 11.07 -8.67 -7.40
C GLU A 13 10.80 -10.11 -7.70
N ASN A 14 9.99 -10.76 -6.85
CA ASN A 14 9.69 -12.16 -7.02
C ASN A 14 8.26 -12.29 -7.57
N ARG A 15 8.17 -12.67 -8.84
CA ARG A 15 6.88 -12.82 -9.51
C ARG A 15 5.95 -13.77 -8.80
N GLU A 16 6.52 -14.76 -8.13
CA GLU A 16 5.70 -15.76 -7.46
C GLU A 16 4.95 -15.18 -6.29
N SER A 17 5.38 -14.03 -5.80
CA SER A 17 4.68 -13.37 -4.70
C SER A 17 3.53 -12.49 -5.18
N ALA A 18 3.41 -12.25 -6.48
CA ALA A 18 2.38 -11.34 -6.98
C ALA A 18 0.96 -11.75 -6.59
N PRO A 19 0.57 -13.03 -6.66
CA PRO A 19 -0.78 -13.37 -6.22
C PRO A 19 -1.02 -13.07 -4.75
N SER A 20 -0.01 -13.27 -3.90
CA SER A 20 -0.14 -12.94 -2.48
C SER A 20 -0.28 -11.44 -2.27
N VAL A 21 0.48 -10.65 -3.01
CA VAL A 21 0.37 -9.19 -2.96
C VAL A 21 -1.05 -8.78 -3.32
N ASN A 22 -1.57 -9.30 -4.42
CA ASN A 22 -2.92 -8.94 -4.86
C ASN A 22 -3.98 -9.38 -3.86
N ALA A 23 -3.80 -10.53 -3.23
CA ALA A 23 -4.76 -11.00 -2.23
C ALA A 23 -4.78 -10.07 -1.02
N ILE A 24 -3.61 -9.63 -0.58
CA ILE A 24 -3.52 -8.72 0.56
C ILE A 24 -4.15 -7.37 0.22
N ILE A 25 -3.87 -6.87 -0.98
CA ILE A 25 -4.47 -5.61 -1.43
C ILE A 25 -5.99 -5.73 -1.44
N SER A 26 -6.52 -6.85 -1.95
CA SER A 26 -7.96 -7.04 -2.01
C SER A 26 -8.59 -7.05 -0.63
N LYS A 27 -7.91 -7.63 0.35
CA LYS A 27 -8.44 -7.68 1.72
C LYS A 27 -8.52 -6.29 2.34
N HIS A 28 -7.77 -5.35 1.83
CA HIS A 28 -7.71 -3.99 2.37
C HIS A 28 -8.31 -2.98 1.41
N SER A 29 -9.15 -3.44 0.49
CA SER A 29 -9.64 -2.56 -0.58
C SER A 29 -10.46 -1.39 -0.06
N ASP A 30 -11.05 -1.53 1.12
CA ASP A 30 -11.90 -0.47 1.68
C ASP A 30 -11.10 0.77 2.08
N ILE A 31 -9.79 0.66 2.24
CA ILE A 31 -8.98 1.84 2.56
C ILE A 31 -8.16 2.32 1.37
N ILE A 32 -8.23 1.64 0.23
CA ILE A 32 -7.44 2.01 -0.94
C ILE A 32 -8.27 2.93 -1.84
N ILE A 33 -7.79 4.16 -2.02
CA ILE A 33 -8.52 5.14 -2.81
C ILE A 33 -7.86 5.42 -4.15
N GLY A 34 -6.65 4.89 -4.37
CA GLY A 34 -5.99 5.02 -5.66
C GLY A 34 -4.97 3.94 -5.83
N ARG A 35 -4.74 3.54 -7.09
CA ARG A 35 -3.81 2.46 -7.37
C ARG A 35 -3.17 2.69 -8.73
N LEU A 36 -1.84 2.52 -8.80
CA LEU A 36 -1.10 2.62 -10.03
C LEU A 36 -0.12 1.48 -10.09
N GLY A 37 -0.23 0.66 -11.13
CA GLY A 37 0.71 -0.44 -11.33
C GLY A 37 1.58 -0.16 -12.53
N LEU A 38 2.87 -0.39 -12.39
CA LEU A 38 3.85 -0.15 -13.44
C LEU A 38 4.70 -1.39 -13.62
N PRO A 39 4.55 -2.10 -14.73
CA PRO A 39 5.47 -3.20 -15.02
C PRO A 39 6.84 -2.62 -15.34
N ARG A 40 7.86 -3.21 -14.77
CA ARG A 40 9.21 -2.72 -14.95
C ARG A 40 10.01 -3.67 -15.80
N THR A 41 11.05 -3.13 -16.41
CA THR A 41 11.82 -3.91 -17.33
C THR A 41 12.97 -4.66 -16.69
N GLU A 42 13.32 -4.41 -15.48
CA GLU A 42 14.48 -5.03 -14.86
C GLU A 42 14.09 -6.03 -13.80
N GLY A 43 13.09 -6.83 -14.11
CA GLY A 43 12.71 -7.91 -13.22
C GLY A 43 11.91 -7.47 -12.02
N MET A 44 11.48 -6.21 -12.01
CA MET A 44 10.73 -5.68 -10.87
C MET A 44 9.47 -4.98 -11.36
N SER A 45 8.38 -5.24 -10.68
CA SER A 45 7.14 -4.52 -10.89
C SER A 45 6.91 -3.58 -9.73
N LEU A 46 6.25 -2.46 -9.99
CA LEU A 46 5.93 -1.49 -8.96
C LEU A 46 4.44 -1.31 -8.86
N ILE A 47 3.95 -1.23 -7.64
CA ILE A 47 2.58 -0.83 -7.37
C ILE A 47 2.62 0.32 -6.38
N ASN A 48 1.87 1.37 -6.69
CA ASN A 48 1.72 2.49 -5.78
C ASN A 48 0.26 2.58 -5.37
N LEU A 49 0.02 2.61 -4.09
CA LEU A 49 -1.33 2.71 -3.54
C LEU A 49 -1.45 4.04 -2.82
N VAL A 50 -2.60 4.68 -2.97
CA VAL A 50 -2.97 5.80 -2.12
C VAL A 50 -4.07 5.28 -1.20
N VAL A 51 -3.90 5.48 0.09
CA VAL A 51 -4.78 4.90 1.09
C VAL A 51 -5.32 5.99 2.00
N GLU A 52 -6.52 5.73 2.50
CA GLU A 52 -7.14 6.56 3.52
C GLU A 52 -7.70 5.64 4.58
N GLY A 53 -7.10 5.67 5.77
CA GLY A 53 -7.51 4.78 6.84
C GLY A 53 -6.85 5.14 8.14
N THR A 54 -7.17 4.38 9.18
CA THR A 54 -6.51 4.59 10.47
C THR A 54 -5.07 4.08 10.39
N THR A 55 -4.24 4.52 11.32
CA THR A 55 -2.86 4.03 11.35
C THR A 55 -2.80 2.53 11.53
N ASP A 56 -3.75 1.96 12.27
CA ASP A 56 -3.80 0.50 12.44
C ASP A 56 -4.13 -0.19 11.12
N GLU A 57 -5.07 0.36 10.35
CA GLU A 57 -5.44 -0.24 9.07
C GLU A 57 -4.30 -0.16 8.07
N ILE A 58 -3.64 0.99 8.00
CA ILE A 58 -2.51 1.16 7.10
C ILE A 58 -1.37 0.24 7.54
N GLY A 59 -1.12 0.16 8.84
CA GLY A 59 -0.08 -0.72 9.38
C GLY A 59 -0.33 -2.18 9.10
N SER A 60 -1.60 -2.62 9.15
CA SER A 60 -1.94 -3.99 8.81
C SER A 60 -1.58 -4.30 7.36
N LEU A 61 -1.93 -3.40 6.46
CA LEU A 61 -1.63 -3.58 5.04
C LEU A 61 -0.13 -3.64 4.80
N THR A 62 0.62 -2.65 5.31
CA THR A 62 2.06 -2.62 5.07
C THR A 62 2.77 -3.78 5.75
N GLY A 63 2.33 -4.17 6.95
CA GLY A 63 2.94 -5.27 7.66
C GLY A 63 2.77 -6.60 6.96
N GLN A 64 1.57 -6.85 6.43
CA GLN A 64 1.34 -8.09 5.72
C GLN A 64 2.12 -8.16 4.42
N LEU A 65 2.19 -7.03 3.69
CA LEU A 65 2.98 -6.98 2.47
C LEU A 65 4.46 -7.18 2.76
N GLY A 66 4.95 -6.58 3.84
CA GLY A 66 6.37 -6.63 4.16
C GLY A 66 6.88 -8.02 4.54
N LYS A 67 5.97 -8.97 4.84
CA LYS A 67 6.38 -10.33 5.18
C LYS A 67 6.61 -11.22 3.97
N LEU A 68 6.26 -10.77 2.78
CA LEU A 68 6.39 -11.58 1.60
C LEU A 68 7.81 -11.56 1.05
N ASP A 69 8.26 -12.70 0.54
CA ASP A 69 9.58 -12.79 -0.08
C ASP A 69 9.63 -11.97 -1.36
N GLY A 70 10.76 -11.29 -1.56
CA GLY A 70 10.98 -10.53 -2.78
C GLY A 70 10.10 -9.32 -2.92
N ILE A 71 9.58 -8.83 -1.79
CA ILE A 71 8.71 -7.65 -1.77
C ILE A 71 9.38 -6.58 -0.91
N GLU A 72 9.49 -5.39 -1.46
CA GLU A 72 9.95 -4.24 -0.69
C GLU A 72 8.79 -3.26 -0.57
N VAL A 73 8.54 -2.78 0.65
CA VAL A 73 7.41 -1.90 0.91
C VAL A 73 7.90 -0.66 1.64
N LYS A 74 7.51 0.50 1.15
CA LYS A 74 7.76 1.76 1.83
C LYS A 74 6.46 2.53 1.89
N SER A 75 6.24 3.24 2.96
CA SER A 75 5.03 4.02 3.10
C SER A 75 5.35 5.39 3.67
N ALA A 76 4.50 6.33 3.34
CA ALA A 76 4.56 7.67 3.90
C ALA A 76 3.14 8.11 4.17
N VAL A 77 2.92 8.66 5.35
CA VAL A 77 1.59 9.03 5.80
C VAL A 77 1.62 10.49 6.18
N LEU A 78 0.62 11.23 5.73
CA LEU A 78 0.52 12.63 6.09
C LEU A 78 0.17 12.75 7.57
N LYS A 79 0.70 13.77 8.18
CA LYS A 79 0.45 13.99 9.60
C LYS A 79 -0.96 14.45 9.89
N ARG A 80 -1.58 15.09 8.91
CA ARG A 80 -2.92 15.63 9.10
C ARG A 80 -3.95 14.52 9.01
N ASP A 81 -4.94 14.64 9.85
CA ASP A 81 -6.11 13.80 9.78
C ASP A 81 -6.92 14.22 8.56
N SER A 82 -7.28 13.26 7.71
CA SER A 82 -8.02 13.54 6.50
C SER A 82 -9.40 14.13 6.80
N SER A 83 -9.92 13.90 7.99
CA SER A 83 -11.22 14.46 8.38
C SER A 83 -11.13 15.94 8.77
N LEU A 84 -9.94 16.49 8.91
CA LEU A 84 -9.73 17.89 9.26
C LEU A 84 -9.44 18.72 8.01
N ARG A 85 -10.23 18.56 7.01
CA ARG A 85 -10.00 19.25 5.78
C ARG A 85 -10.15 20.72 5.94
N SER A 86 -9.17 21.43 5.44
CA SER A 86 -9.19 22.86 5.41
C SER A 86 -9.74 23.30 4.04
N GLU A 87 -10.72 24.15 4.06
CA GLU A 87 -11.37 24.55 2.81
C GLU A 87 -10.84 25.87 2.29
#